data_00dadf7fab0b5d127970069dd7e123c9
#
_entry.id   00dadf7fab0b5d127970069dd7e123c9
#
_cell.length_a   1.000
_cell.length_b   1.000
_cell.length_c   1.000
_cell.angle_alpha   90.00
_cell.angle_beta   90.00
_cell.angle_gamma   90.00
#
_symmetry.space_group_name_H-M   'P 1'
#
loop_
_entity.id
_entity.type
_entity.pdbx_description
1 polymer ?
#
loop_
_entity_poly.entity_id
_entity_poly.type
_entity_poly.pdbx_seq_one_letter_code
_entity_poly.pdbx_strand_id
1 'polypeptide(L)'
;LGMKQRLGIALAIVKFPKLLILDEPTNGLDPSGIQEIRELIKSFPKTYGMTVLISSHLLSEIEHMANTVGIINRGKLLFEGKLTELEEQNKILINTNNNKESINLLKSKGYKLENNEKPLLLDTTQKDISTAVKLLVNNQFEIYQVQSVQKSLEEKFIEITNDGKEYL
;
A
#
# COMPACT_ATOMS: atom_id res chain seq x y z
N LEU A 1 -18.31 -18.49 14.14
CA LEU A 1 -17.86 -18.47 12.74
C LEU A 1 -16.37 -18.82 12.65
N GLY A 2 -15.49 -18.27 13.48
CA GLY A 2 -14.04 -18.46 13.44
C GLY A 2 -13.56 -19.91 13.56
N MET A 3 -14.20 -20.75 14.40
CA MET A 3 -13.86 -22.17 14.49
C MET A 3 -14.13 -22.94 13.18
N LYS A 4 -15.22 -22.59 12.46
CA LYS A 4 -15.51 -23.21 11.16
C LYS A 4 -14.46 -22.81 10.12
N GLN A 5 -14.03 -21.54 10.12
CA GLN A 5 -12.99 -21.04 9.22
C GLN A 5 -11.66 -21.77 9.46
N ARG A 6 -11.23 -21.86 10.72
CA ARG A 6 -10.00 -22.60 11.11
C ARG A 6 -10.07 -24.08 10.71
N LEU A 7 -11.22 -24.72 10.92
CA LEU A 7 -11.43 -26.11 10.51
C LEU A 7 -11.34 -26.24 8.97
N GLY A 8 -11.95 -25.33 8.22
CA GLY A 8 -11.87 -25.31 6.76
C GLY A 8 -10.42 -25.21 6.26
N ILE A 9 -9.64 -24.26 6.81
CA ILE A 9 -8.22 -24.12 6.49
C ILE A 9 -7.45 -25.38 6.88
N ALA A 10 -7.68 -25.93 8.08
CA ALA A 10 -7.01 -27.14 8.52
C ALA A 10 -7.28 -28.32 7.57
N LEU A 11 -8.52 -28.51 7.12
CA LEU A 11 -8.86 -29.54 6.14
C LEU A 11 -8.18 -29.33 4.78
N ALA A 12 -8.06 -28.07 4.34
CA ALA A 12 -7.43 -27.74 3.07
C ALA A 12 -5.92 -28.03 3.07
N ILE A 13 -5.24 -27.90 4.21
CA ILE A 13 -3.78 -28.10 4.31
C ILE A 13 -3.38 -29.52 4.68
N VAL A 14 -4.31 -30.40 5.07
CA VAL A 14 -4.02 -31.80 5.54
C VAL A 14 -3.09 -32.57 4.60
N LYS A 15 -3.22 -32.36 3.30
CA LYS A 15 -2.41 -33.07 2.27
C LYS A 15 -1.18 -32.29 1.83
N PHE A 16 -0.81 -31.22 2.51
CA PHE A 16 0.31 -30.33 2.18
C PHE A 16 0.32 -29.96 0.68
N PRO A 17 -0.73 -29.31 0.16
CA PRO A 17 -0.81 -28.96 -1.25
C PRO A 17 0.29 -27.95 -1.63
N LYS A 18 0.74 -28.01 -2.88
CA LYS A 18 1.67 -26.99 -3.41
C LYS A 18 0.99 -25.64 -3.61
N LEU A 19 -0.30 -25.63 -3.93
CA LEU A 19 -1.15 -24.45 -4.08
C LEU A 19 -2.36 -24.56 -3.16
N LEU A 20 -2.51 -23.57 -2.28
CA LEU A 20 -3.67 -23.42 -1.41
C LEU A 20 -4.48 -22.21 -1.89
N ILE A 21 -5.77 -22.41 -2.14
CA ILE A 21 -6.69 -21.33 -2.56
C ILE A 21 -7.68 -21.10 -1.43
N LEU A 22 -7.75 -19.86 -0.96
CA LEU A 22 -8.62 -19.43 0.13
C LEU A 22 -9.49 -18.27 -0.34
N ASP A 23 -10.80 -18.47 -0.31
CA ASP A 23 -11.78 -17.46 -0.66
C ASP A 23 -12.27 -16.76 0.61
N GLU A 24 -12.03 -15.44 0.72
CA GLU A 24 -12.41 -14.59 1.85
C GLU A 24 -12.06 -15.19 3.22
N PRO A 25 -10.79 -15.61 3.49
CA PRO A 25 -10.45 -16.40 4.67
C PRO A 25 -10.64 -15.67 6.00
N THR A 26 -10.72 -14.35 6.00
CA THR A 26 -10.89 -13.49 7.18
C THR A 26 -12.32 -13.01 7.37
N ASN A 27 -13.22 -13.30 6.43
CA ASN A 27 -14.57 -12.76 6.43
C ASN A 27 -15.37 -13.21 7.67
N GLY A 28 -15.99 -12.25 8.36
CA GLY A 28 -16.84 -12.48 9.52
C GLY A 28 -16.09 -12.89 10.79
N LEU A 29 -14.77 -12.70 10.84
CA LEU A 29 -13.98 -12.84 12.05
C LEU A 29 -13.93 -11.53 12.84
N ASP A 30 -13.70 -11.63 14.14
CA ASP A 30 -13.34 -10.51 14.98
C ASP A 30 -11.88 -10.09 14.72
N PRO A 31 -11.44 -8.89 15.14
CA PRO A 31 -10.08 -8.39 14.87
C PRO A 31 -8.97 -9.35 15.34
N SER A 32 -9.16 -10.03 16.46
CA SER A 32 -8.20 -11.04 16.97
C SER A 32 -8.12 -12.25 16.05
N GLY A 33 -9.27 -12.77 15.61
CA GLY A 33 -9.35 -13.88 14.68
C GLY A 33 -8.76 -13.57 13.32
N ILE A 34 -8.96 -12.35 12.82
CA ILE A 34 -8.32 -11.86 11.58
C ILE A 34 -6.80 -11.92 11.70
N GLN A 35 -6.25 -11.38 12.80
CA GLN A 35 -4.81 -11.39 13.03
C GLN A 35 -4.23 -12.80 13.09
N GLU A 36 -4.89 -13.71 13.82
CA GLU A 36 -4.44 -15.09 13.93
C GLU A 36 -4.45 -15.82 12.57
N ILE A 37 -5.53 -15.69 11.79
CA ILE A 37 -5.62 -16.31 10.46
C ILE A 37 -4.57 -15.71 9.51
N ARG A 38 -4.33 -14.41 9.58
CA ARG A 38 -3.29 -13.72 8.79
C ARG A 38 -1.91 -14.31 9.07
N GLU A 39 -1.52 -14.41 10.35
CA GLU A 39 -0.22 -14.97 10.72
C GLU A 39 -0.10 -16.44 10.32
N LEU A 40 -1.17 -17.21 10.45
CA LEU A 40 -1.23 -18.59 10.00
C LEU A 40 -0.99 -18.69 8.48
N ILE A 41 -1.72 -17.92 7.66
CA ILE A 41 -1.58 -17.91 6.21
C ILE A 41 -0.16 -17.50 5.79
N LYS A 42 0.41 -16.46 6.39
CA LYS A 42 1.79 -16.01 6.15
C LYS A 42 2.86 -17.05 6.51
N SER A 43 2.56 -17.95 7.40
CA SER A 43 3.49 -19.02 7.78
C SER A 43 3.58 -20.14 6.74
N PHE A 44 2.54 -20.40 5.97
CA PHE A 44 2.47 -21.55 5.06
C PHE A 44 3.57 -21.57 3.98
N PRO A 45 3.88 -20.47 3.28
CA PRO A 45 4.97 -20.47 2.32
C PRO A 45 6.32 -20.79 2.97
N LYS A 46 6.59 -20.22 4.14
CA LYS A 46 7.88 -20.40 4.85
C LYS A 46 8.03 -21.78 5.45
N THR A 47 6.95 -22.30 6.05
CA THR A 47 7.00 -23.56 6.83
C THR A 47 6.83 -24.78 5.94
N TYR A 48 6.00 -24.70 4.91
CA TYR A 48 5.59 -25.86 4.09
C TYR A 48 5.91 -25.68 2.59
N GLY A 49 6.49 -24.56 2.18
CA GLY A 49 6.78 -24.29 0.75
C GLY A 49 5.53 -24.18 -0.12
N MET A 50 4.38 -23.82 0.46
CA MET A 50 3.12 -23.67 -0.24
C MET A 50 3.04 -22.32 -0.95
N THR A 51 2.43 -22.29 -2.12
CA THR A 51 1.91 -21.03 -2.70
C THR A 51 0.49 -20.83 -2.20
N VAL A 52 0.17 -19.65 -1.72
CA VAL A 52 -1.17 -19.32 -1.23
C VAL A 52 -1.79 -18.25 -2.12
N LEU A 53 -2.95 -18.55 -2.68
CA LEU A 53 -3.81 -17.60 -3.39
C LEU A 53 -5.00 -17.26 -2.49
N ILE A 54 -5.19 -15.98 -2.22
CA ILE A 54 -6.31 -15.49 -1.39
C ILE A 54 -7.16 -14.50 -2.19
N SER A 55 -8.46 -14.53 -1.97
CA SER A 55 -9.35 -13.43 -2.32
C SER A 55 -9.68 -12.62 -1.07
N SER A 56 -9.84 -11.32 -1.19
CA SER A 56 -10.41 -10.46 -0.16
C SER A 56 -11.02 -9.21 -0.77
N HIS A 57 -12.11 -8.73 -0.18
CA HIS A 57 -12.67 -7.40 -0.46
C HIS A 57 -12.10 -6.34 0.48
N LEU A 58 -11.34 -6.74 1.50
CA LEU A 58 -10.66 -5.85 2.44
C LEU A 58 -9.22 -5.62 1.99
N LEU A 59 -8.99 -4.51 1.31
CA LEU A 59 -7.69 -4.19 0.72
C LEU A 59 -6.57 -4.09 1.74
N SER A 60 -6.88 -3.59 2.95
CA SER A 60 -5.95 -3.58 4.09
C SER A 60 -5.47 -4.98 4.50
N GLU A 61 -6.28 -6.02 4.32
CA GLU A 61 -5.86 -7.40 4.56
C GLU A 61 -4.82 -7.85 3.52
N ILE A 62 -5.05 -7.48 2.26
CA ILE A 62 -4.13 -7.79 1.16
C ILE A 62 -2.78 -7.13 1.38
N GLU A 63 -2.74 -5.85 1.79
CA GLU A 63 -1.50 -5.13 2.12
C GLU A 63 -0.65 -5.85 3.18
N HIS A 64 -1.31 -6.51 4.12
CA HIS A 64 -0.61 -7.21 5.19
C HIS A 64 -0.19 -8.64 4.86
N MET A 65 -0.76 -9.27 3.83
CA MET A 65 -0.55 -10.69 3.53
C MET A 65 0.12 -10.96 2.18
N ALA A 66 -0.19 -10.17 1.15
CA ALA A 66 0.19 -10.46 -0.21
C ALA A 66 1.55 -9.88 -0.59
N ASN A 67 2.29 -10.61 -1.44
CA ASN A 67 3.48 -10.10 -2.10
C ASN A 67 3.17 -9.68 -3.54
N THR A 68 2.23 -10.40 -4.17
CA THR A 68 1.75 -10.18 -5.54
C THR A 68 0.24 -10.04 -5.49
N VAL A 69 -0.30 -9.14 -6.26
CA VAL A 69 -1.74 -8.86 -6.30
C VAL A 69 -2.26 -8.86 -7.72
N GLY A 70 -3.50 -9.32 -7.89
CA GLY A 70 -4.29 -9.17 -9.10
C GLY A 70 -5.53 -8.34 -8.79
N ILE A 71 -5.80 -7.31 -9.59
CA ILE A 71 -7.02 -6.49 -9.48
C ILE A 71 -7.98 -6.90 -10.59
N ILE A 72 -9.14 -7.40 -10.18
CA ILE A 72 -10.19 -7.83 -11.10
C ILE A 72 -11.39 -6.91 -10.96
N ASN A 73 -11.89 -6.39 -12.07
CA ASN A 73 -13.13 -5.62 -12.11
C ASN A 73 -13.98 -6.06 -13.29
N ARG A 74 -15.26 -6.34 -13.04
CA ARG A 74 -16.25 -6.78 -14.04
C ARG A 74 -15.76 -7.93 -14.93
N GLY A 75 -15.07 -8.91 -14.32
CA GLY A 75 -14.54 -10.09 -15.01
C GLY A 75 -13.28 -9.84 -15.84
N LYS A 76 -12.68 -8.65 -15.78
CA LYS A 76 -11.40 -8.33 -16.42
C LYS A 76 -10.31 -8.17 -15.37
N LEU A 77 -9.13 -8.71 -15.67
CA LEU A 77 -7.91 -8.46 -14.91
C LEU A 77 -7.36 -7.11 -15.35
N LEU A 78 -7.32 -6.14 -14.43
CA LEU A 78 -6.86 -4.78 -14.69
C LEU A 78 -5.40 -4.56 -14.32
N PHE A 79 -4.91 -5.33 -13.35
CA PHE A 79 -3.53 -5.28 -12.89
C PHE A 79 -3.11 -6.65 -12.37
N GLU A 80 -1.86 -7.05 -12.64
CA GLU A 80 -1.18 -8.17 -12.01
C GLU A 80 0.28 -7.80 -11.82
N GLY A 81 0.77 -7.83 -10.57
CA GLY A 81 2.15 -7.46 -10.27
C GLY A 81 2.46 -7.53 -8.78
N LYS A 82 3.67 -7.13 -8.42
CA LYS A 82 4.04 -7.02 -7.00
C LYS A 82 3.26 -5.91 -6.33
N LEU A 83 2.90 -6.11 -5.07
CA LEU A 83 2.25 -5.07 -4.26
C LEU A 83 3.06 -3.77 -4.26
N THR A 84 4.40 -3.88 -4.19
CA THR A 84 5.32 -2.73 -4.23
C THR A 84 5.28 -1.94 -5.55
N GLU A 85 4.77 -2.50 -6.63
CA GLU A 85 4.59 -1.80 -7.92
C GLU A 85 3.35 -0.89 -7.90
N LEU A 86 2.40 -1.20 -7.01
CA LEU A 86 1.26 -0.32 -6.72
C LEU A 86 1.60 0.78 -5.72
N GLU A 87 2.66 0.60 -4.93
CA GLU A 87 3.14 1.63 -4.03
C GLU A 87 3.74 2.76 -4.88
N GLU A 88 3.11 3.94 -4.88
CA GLU A 88 3.70 5.11 -5.51
C GLU A 88 5.00 5.49 -4.81
N GLN A 89 5.90 6.11 -5.61
CA GLN A 89 7.11 6.73 -5.11
C GLN A 89 6.81 7.58 -3.86
N ASN A 90 7.71 7.54 -2.89
CA ASN A 90 7.55 8.27 -1.63
C ASN A 90 7.28 9.75 -1.89
N LYS A 91 6.05 10.17 -1.67
CA LYS A 91 5.65 11.57 -1.67
C LYS A 91 5.82 12.13 -0.28
N ILE A 92 6.47 13.28 -0.17
CA ILE A 92 6.69 13.95 1.10
C ILE A 92 5.96 15.27 1.12
N LEU A 93 4.97 15.37 2.00
CA LEU A 93 4.28 16.61 2.30
C LEU A 93 5.11 17.41 3.30
N ILE A 94 5.37 18.68 2.97
CA ILE A 94 5.95 19.64 3.91
C ILE A 94 4.93 20.77 4.10
N ASN A 95 4.48 21.01 5.31
CA ASN A 95 3.58 22.11 5.64
C ASN A 95 4.38 23.23 6.32
N THR A 96 4.25 24.44 5.79
CA THR A 96 4.99 25.61 6.26
C THR A 96 4.05 26.76 6.60
N ASN A 97 4.58 27.82 7.23
CA ASN A 97 3.87 29.09 7.46
C ASN A 97 3.46 29.79 6.16
N ASN A 98 4.15 29.54 5.03
CA ASN A 98 3.80 30.07 3.71
C ASN A 98 4.04 29.02 2.62
N ASN A 99 3.06 28.17 2.40
CA ASN A 99 3.18 27.06 1.44
C ASN A 99 3.39 27.52 0.00
N LYS A 100 2.81 28.65 -0.40
CA LYS A 100 2.94 29.17 -1.79
C LYS A 100 4.36 29.58 -2.11
N GLU A 101 4.99 30.33 -1.22
CA GLU A 101 6.38 30.77 -1.39
C GLU A 101 7.37 29.61 -1.24
N SER A 102 7.13 28.69 -0.32
CA SER A 102 7.95 27.48 -0.14
C SER A 102 7.91 26.58 -1.39
N ILE A 103 6.76 26.44 -2.06
CA ILE A 103 6.64 25.74 -3.35
C ILE A 103 7.52 26.43 -4.41
N ASN A 104 7.45 27.76 -4.53
CA ASN A 104 8.24 28.51 -5.50
C ASN A 104 9.75 28.33 -5.24
N LEU A 105 10.17 28.43 -3.99
CA LEU A 105 11.57 28.22 -3.61
C LEU A 105 12.05 26.81 -3.96
N LEU A 106 11.30 25.78 -3.58
CA LEU A 106 11.65 24.39 -3.87
C LEU A 106 11.70 24.12 -5.38
N LYS A 107 10.72 24.61 -6.16
CA LYS A 107 10.74 24.52 -7.63
C LYS A 107 11.98 25.19 -8.24
N SER A 108 12.36 26.37 -7.75
CA SER A 108 13.55 27.10 -8.25
C SER A 108 14.87 26.34 -8.00
N LYS A 109 14.86 25.41 -7.01
CA LYS A 109 16.00 24.54 -6.67
C LYS A 109 15.94 23.16 -7.32
N GLY A 110 14.98 22.95 -8.24
CA GLY A 110 14.89 21.74 -9.04
C GLY A 110 14.12 20.58 -8.39
N TYR A 111 13.43 20.82 -7.28
CA TYR A 111 12.57 19.79 -6.69
C TYR A 111 11.34 19.57 -7.57
N LYS A 112 11.02 18.30 -7.80
CA LYS A 112 9.76 17.91 -8.44
C LYS A 112 8.62 18.00 -7.42
N LEU A 113 7.62 18.80 -7.72
CA LEU A 113 6.47 19.05 -6.84
C LEU A 113 5.17 18.78 -7.57
N GLU A 114 4.24 18.12 -6.91
CA GLU A 114 2.87 18.02 -7.38
C GLU A 114 2.15 19.36 -7.18
N ASN A 115 1.20 19.69 -8.06
CA ASN A 115 0.42 20.92 -7.98
C ASN A 115 -0.64 20.80 -6.86
N ASN A 116 -0.23 21.10 -5.64
CA ASN A 116 -1.08 21.09 -4.44
C ASN A 116 -0.96 22.42 -3.69
N GLU A 117 -1.91 22.67 -2.79
CA GLU A 117 -1.87 23.82 -1.87
C GLU A 117 -0.67 23.79 -0.91
N LYS A 118 -0.11 22.61 -0.67
CA LYS A 118 1.07 22.38 0.16
C LYS A 118 2.19 21.78 -0.66
N PRO A 119 3.47 22.05 -0.32
CA PRO A 119 4.60 21.42 -1.00
C PRO A 119 4.55 19.89 -0.86
N LEU A 120 4.31 19.21 -1.96
CA LEU A 120 4.34 17.75 -2.04
C LEU A 120 5.48 17.34 -2.96
N LEU A 121 6.59 16.91 -2.36
CA LEU A 121 7.78 16.48 -3.07
C LEU A 121 7.58 15.07 -3.63
N LEU A 122 7.98 14.88 -4.88
CA LEU A 122 7.93 13.60 -5.60
C LEU A 122 9.33 13.00 -5.71
N ASP A 123 9.41 11.68 -5.76
CA ASP A 123 10.65 10.93 -6.03
C ASP A 123 11.81 11.26 -5.09
N THR A 124 11.53 11.47 -3.80
CA THR A 124 12.52 11.98 -2.86
C THR A 124 13.20 10.87 -2.04
N THR A 125 14.52 10.97 -1.90
CA THR A 125 15.29 10.18 -0.93
C THR A 125 15.29 10.87 0.45
N GLN A 126 15.65 10.16 1.52
CA GLN A 126 15.82 10.75 2.86
C GLN A 126 16.80 11.93 2.86
N LYS A 127 17.85 11.86 2.02
CA LYS A 127 18.83 12.94 1.88
C LYS A 127 18.22 14.17 1.24
N ASP A 128 17.36 14.00 0.22
CA ASP A 128 16.66 15.10 -0.44
C ASP A 128 15.67 15.78 0.50
N ILE A 129 14.96 15.02 1.33
CA ILE A 129 14.06 15.54 2.36
C ILE A 129 14.84 16.43 3.34
N SER A 130 15.95 15.91 3.87
CA SER A 130 16.80 16.66 4.81
C SER A 130 17.31 17.96 4.17
N THR A 131 17.70 17.92 2.90
CA THR A 131 18.19 19.10 2.16
C THR A 131 17.07 20.11 1.92
N ALA A 132 15.87 19.64 1.53
CA ALA A 132 14.69 20.50 1.35
C ALA A 132 14.29 21.21 2.65
N VAL A 133 14.26 20.46 3.76
CA VAL A 133 13.95 21.00 5.09
C VAL A 133 14.98 22.08 5.49
N LYS A 134 16.28 21.80 5.34
CA LYS A 134 17.34 22.77 5.62
C LYS A 134 17.20 24.02 4.74
N LEU A 135 16.90 23.84 3.45
CA LEU A 135 16.71 24.96 2.54
C LEU A 135 15.56 25.86 3.00
N LEU A 136 14.43 25.29 3.40
CA LEU A 136 13.27 26.04 3.88
C LEU A 136 13.60 26.80 5.18
N VAL A 137 14.20 26.13 6.16
CA VAL A 137 14.59 26.76 7.43
C VAL A 137 15.60 27.90 7.22
N ASN A 138 16.60 27.72 6.36
CA ASN A 138 17.58 28.76 6.04
C ASN A 138 16.96 29.98 5.34
N ASN A 139 15.81 29.83 4.70
CA ASN A 139 15.02 30.90 4.11
C ASN A 139 13.88 31.37 5.03
N GLN A 140 14.01 31.15 6.33
CA GLN A 140 13.10 31.64 7.38
C GLN A 140 11.65 31.08 7.30
N PHE A 141 11.46 29.93 6.64
CA PHE A 141 10.18 29.22 6.74
C PHE A 141 10.10 28.43 8.04
N GLU A 142 8.98 28.55 8.72
CA GLU A 142 8.61 27.67 9.83
C GLU A 142 7.98 26.39 9.26
N ILE A 143 8.48 25.24 9.72
CA ILE A 143 7.97 23.95 9.28
C ILE A 143 7.03 23.39 10.34
N TYR A 144 5.78 23.21 9.97
CA TYR A 144 4.76 22.68 10.88
C TYR A 144 4.62 21.15 10.78
N GLN A 145 4.92 20.58 9.60
CA GLN A 145 4.75 19.15 9.38
C GLN A 145 5.67 18.67 8.26
N VAL A 146 6.25 17.49 8.44
CA VAL A 146 6.90 16.70 7.39
C VAL A 146 6.33 15.30 7.48
N GLN A 147 5.63 14.86 6.45
CA GLN A 147 4.94 13.58 6.46
C GLN A 147 5.12 12.85 5.14
N SER A 148 5.40 11.54 5.21
CA SER A 148 5.27 10.68 4.05
C SER A 148 3.80 10.50 3.71
N VAL A 149 3.46 10.75 2.44
CA VAL A 149 2.12 10.55 1.91
C VAL A 149 2.20 9.38 0.95
N GLN A 150 1.61 8.28 1.34
CA GLN A 150 1.42 7.11 0.47
C GLN A 150 -0.07 6.99 0.20
N LYS A 151 -0.43 6.75 -1.04
CA LYS A 151 -1.81 6.37 -1.35
C LYS A 151 -2.05 4.97 -0.79
N SER A 152 -3.19 4.81 -0.14
CA SER A 152 -3.63 3.49 0.29
C SER A 152 -3.91 2.59 -0.92
N LEU A 153 -3.91 1.27 -0.71
CA LEU A 153 -4.31 0.34 -1.76
C LEU A 153 -5.76 0.59 -2.22
N GLU A 154 -6.62 1.09 -1.32
CA GLU A 154 -7.99 1.51 -1.64
C GLU A 154 -8.03 2.65 -2.66
N GLU A 155 -7.23 3.70 -2.46
CA GLU A 155 -7.16 4.83 -3.39
C GLU A 155 -6.63 4.39 -4.75
N LYS A 156 -5.63 3.51 -4.78
CA LYS A 156 -5.09 2.91 -6.00
C LYS A 156 -6.11 2.04 -6.73
N PHE A 157 -6.81 1.20 -5.97
CA PHE A 157 -7.87 0.36 -6.53
C PHE A 157 -8.96 1.22 -7.20
N ILE A 158 -9.37 2.31 -6.55
CA ILE A 158 -10.36 3.24 -7.09
C ILE A 158 -9.85 3.90 -8.39
N GLU A 159 -8.59 4.32 -8.44
CA GLU A 159 -7.99 4.90 -9.64
C GLU A 159 -7.98 3.90 -10.81
N ILE A 160 -7.43 2.70 -10.58
CA ILE A 160 -7.34 1.65 -11.60
C ILE A 160 -8.73 1.25 -12.12
N THR A 161 -9.72 1.16 -11.22
CA THR A 161 -11.07 0.75 -11.60
C THR A 161 -11.89 1.85 -12.27
N ASN A 162 -11.62 3.13 -11.96
CA ASN A 162 -12.31 4.28 -12.56
C ASN A 162 -11.71 4.70 -13.90
N ASP A 163 -10.39 4.66 -14.05
CA ASP A 163 -9.69 5.06 -15.28
C ASP A 163 -9.91 4.07 -16.43
N GLY A 164 -10.34 2.85 -16.15
CA GLY A 164 -10.57 1.80 -17.17
C GLY A 164 -9.33 1.45 -17.99
N LYS A 165 -8.15 1.92 -17.59
CA LYS A 165 -6.88 1.60 -18.25
C LYS A 165 -6.41 0.22 -17.78
N GLU A 166 -6.15 -0.64 -18.74
CA GLU A 166 -5.47 -1.91 -18.49
C GLU A 166 -3.99 -1.61 -18.24
N TYR A 167 -3.52 -1.92 -17.04
CA TYR A 167 -2.10 -1.84 -16.66
C TYR A 167 -1.46 -3.24 -16.77
N LEU A 168 -1.51 -3.83 -17.97
CA LEU A 168 -0.88 -5.12 -18.30
C LEU A 168 0.43 -4.91 -19.04
#